data_44a98643aa0382fc2ff74f062152ea78
#
_entry.id   44a98643aa0382fc2ff74f062152ea78
#
_cell.length_a   1.000
_cell.length_b   1.000
_cell.length_c   1.000
_cell.angle_alpha   90.00
_cell.angle_beta   90.00
_cell.angle_gamma   90.00
#
_symmetry.space_group_name_H-M   'P 1'
#
loop_
_entity.id
_entity.type
_entity.pdbx_description
1 polymer ?
#
loop_
_entity_poly.entity_id
_entity_poly.type
_entity_poly.pdbx_seq_one_letter_code
_entity_poly.pdbx_strand_id
1 'polypeptide(L)'
;MLLLSIDWTNLHELLRSLYDEMIPLCEDMASVAKGVAGLGALFYVAYRVWQSLARAEPIDVFPLFRPFVLGLCIMFFPTMVLGTINGILSPVCKATSSLVEQQTFDMRKYQEEKDRLKREAMLRDPAKAFLVSDEAYDKRLDELGWSLGDMDTMINMYGQKKIYELGEKIRGWFRELLELFFQAASLLIDTLRTFFLIVLSILGPVSFALAVYDGFQSTLTTWLSRYICIYLWLPVSDLFGCLLYTSDAADD
;
A
#
# COMPACT_ATOMS: atom_id res chain seq x y z
N MET A 1 -1.69 26.58 1.72
CA MET A 1 -1.87 26.27 0.30
C MET A 1 -0.58 25.79 -0.41
N LEU A 2 0.60 25.90 0.19
CA LEU A 2 1.90 25.46 -0.38
C LEU A 2 2.33 24.03 0.02
N LEU A 3 1.65 23.39 0.95
CA LEU A 3 1.97 22.01 1.40
C LEU A 3 1.19 20.91 0.65
N LEU A 4 0.22 21.29 -0.18
CA LEU A 4 -0.66 20.37 -0.91
C LEU A 4 -0.15 19.99 -2.32
N SER A 5 1.02 20.48 -2.74
CA SER A 5 1.61 20.13 -4.03
C SER A 5 2.79 19.15 -3.94
N ILE A 6 2.85 18.36 -2.89
CA ILE A 6 3.76 17.21 -2.88
C ILE A 6 3.20 16.21 -3.88
N ASP A 7 3.93 16.02 -4.96
CA ASP A 7 3.57 15.09 -6.02
C ASP A 7 3.89 13.66 -5.53
N TRP A 8 2.93 13.08 -4.82
CA TRP A 8 3.04 11.75 -4.18
C TRP A 8 3.32 10.64 -5.21
N THR A 9 2.89 10.83 -6.46
CA THR A 9 3.14 9.88 -7.55
C THR A 9 4.61 9.78 -7.89
N ASN A 10 5.34 10.90 -7.90
CA ASN A 10 6.78 10.94 -8.11
C ASN A 10 7.56 10.21 -7.00
N LEU A 11 7.07 10.24 -5.76
CA LEU A 11 7.69 9.53 -4.62
C LEU A 11 7.56 8.00 -4.76
N HIS A 12 6.41 7.50 -5.20
CA HIS A 12 6.22 6.07 -5.46
C HIS A 12 7.10 5.58 -6.63
N GLU A 13 7.25 6.38 -7.68
CA GLU A 13 8.17 6.06 -8.79
C GLU A 13 9.63 6.07 -8.34
N LEU A 14 10.02 7.03 -7.49
CA LEU A 14 11.36 7.09 -6.90
C LEU A 14 11.67 5.85 -6.05
N LEU A 15 10.71 5.36 -5.26
CA LEU A 15 10.88 4.15 -4.46
C LEU A 15 11.05 2.90 -5.34
N ARG A 16 10.36 2.84 -6.47
CA ARG A 16 10.52 1.75 -7.45
C ARG A 16 11.89 1.81 -8.11
N SER A 17 12.32 2.99 -8.57
CA SER A 17 13.64 3.15 -9.17
C SER A 17 14.77 2.81 -8.18
N LEU A 18 14.60 3.21 -6.92
CA LEU A 18 15.54 2.86 -5.86
C LEU A 18 15.65 1.34 -5.66
N TYR A 19 14.51 0.63 -5.67
CA TYR A 19 14.53 -0.84 -5.60
C TYR A 19 15.30 -1.44 -6.77
N ASP A 20 15.04 -1.00 -8.00
CA ASP A 20 15.69 -1.51 -9.20
C ASP A 20 17.19 -1.18 -9.23
N GLU A 21 17.61 -0.01 -8.75
CA GLU A 21 19.02 0.38 -8.62
C GLU A 21 19.76 -0.42 -7.54
N MET A 22 19.07 -0.93 -6.53
CA MET A 22 19.68 -1.70 -5.44
C MET A 22 19.77 -3.21 -5.76
N ILE A 23 19.07 -3.70 -6.78
CA ILE A 23 19.15 -5.11 -7.22
C ILE A 23 20.59 -5.54 -7.57
N PRO A 24 21.43 -4.74 -8.26
CA PRO A 24 22.82 -5.14 -8.54
C PRO A 24 23.66 -5.46 -7.30
N LEU A 25 23.37 -4.86 -6.14
CA LEU A 25 24.04 -5.20 -4.88
C LEU A 25 23.79 -6.66 -4.46
N CYS A 26 22.72 -7.28 -4.96
CA CYS A 26 22.48 -8.71 -4.75
C CYS A 26 23.56 -9.57 -5.43
N GLU A 27 24.20 -9.11 -6.50
CA GLU A 27 25.26 -9.85 -7.20
C GLU A 27 26.52 -9.94 -6.35
N ASP A 28 26.89 -8.86 -5.65
CA ASP A 28 28.04 -8.86 -4.74
C ASP A 28 27.81 -9.83 -3.57
N MET A 29 26.62 -9.77 -2.96
CA MET A 29 26.24 -10.71 -1.90
C MET A 29 26.10 -12.15 -2.41
N ALA A 30 25.67 -12.35 -3.66
CA ALA A 30 25.65 -13.67 -4.29
C ALA A 30 27.06 -14.24 -4.44
N SER A 31 28.07 -13.40 -4.69
CA SER A 31 29.47 -13.82 -4.75
C SER A 31 29.96 -14.40 -3.41
N VAL A 32 29.67 -13.73 -2.30
CA VAL A 32 29.97 -14.22 -0.94
C VAL A 32 29.18 -15.50 -0.64
N ALA A 33 27.90 -15.50 -0.97
CA ALA A 33 27.02 -16.66 -0.76
C ALA A 33 27.48 -17.91 -1.52
N LYS A 34 28.02 -17.76 -2.75
CA LYS A 34 28.62 -18.88 -3.53
C LYS A 34 29.76 -19.54 -2.76
N GLY A 35 30.63 -18.76 -2.12
CA GLY A 35 31.71 -19.30 -1.29
C GLY A 35 31.19 -20.12 -0.11
N VAL A 36 30.21 -19.57 0.63
CA VAL A 36 29.60 -20.24 1.77
C VAL A 36 28.84 -21.49 1.34
N ALA A 37 28.05 -21.41 0.26
CA ALA A 37 27.30 -22.54 -0.28
C ALA A 37 28.23 -23.64 -0.82
N GLY A 38 29.35 -23.27 -1.48
CA GLY A 38 30.31 -24.21 -2.00
C GLY A 38 30.98 -25.04 -0.90
N LEU A 39 31.40 -24.38 0.19
CA LEU A 39 31.92 -25.07 1.38
C LEU A 39 30.85 -25.96 2.01
N GLY A 40 29.62 -25.43 2.16
CA GLY A 40 28.49 -26.20 2.69
C GLY A 40 28.15 -27.41 1.88
N ALA A 41 28.14 -27.29 0.55
CA ALA A 41 27.90 -28.39 -0.37
C ALA A 41 28.97 -29.50 -0.24
N LEU A 42 30.25 -29.09 -0.13
CA LEU A 42 31.36 -30.04 0.03
C LEU A 42 31.20 -30.82 1.34
N PHE A 43 30.96 -30.15 2.46
CA PHE A 43 30.76 -30.82 3.75
C PHE A 43 29.49 -31.68 3.75
N TYR A 44 28.40 -31.20 3.15
CA TYR A 44 27.15 -31.94 3.05
C TYR A 44 27.34 -33.24 2.27
N VAL A 45 27.93 -33.15 1.08
CA VAL A 45 28.17 -34.32 0.23
C VAL A 45 29.14 -35.30 0.92
N ALA A 46 30.25 -34.81 1.47
CA ALA A 46 31.23 -35.64 2.18
C ALA A 46 30.57 -36.37 3.36
N TYR A 47 29.79 -35.68 4.18
CA TYR A 47 29.09 -36.27 5.33
C TYR A 47 28.06 -37.31 4.88
N ARG A 48 27.30 -37.04 3.83
CA ARG A 48 26.27 -37.95 3.33
C ARG A 48 26.85 -39.24 2.73
N VAL A 49 27.93 -39.10 1.97
CA VAL A 49 28.65 -40.24 1.43
C VAL A 49 29.28 -41.07 2.55
N TRP A 50 29.93 -40.41 3.53
CA TRP A 50 30.46 -41.09 4.71
C TRP A 50 29.40 -41.89 5.48
N GLN A 51 28.24 -41.30 5.69
CA GLN A 51 27.12 -41.91 6.41
C GLN A 51 26.60 -43.17 5.66
N SER A 52 26.47 -43.13 4.34
CA SER A 52 26.06 -44.26 3.53
C SER A 52 27.11 -45.39 3.56
N LEU A 53 28.38 -45.03 3.49
CA LEU A 53 29.48 -46.02 3.60
C LEU A 53 29.52 -46.66 5.00
N ALA A 54 29.37 -45.89 6.05
CA ALA A 54 29.39 -46.38 7.43
C ALA A 54 28.22 -47.36 7.73
N ARG A 55 27.07 -47.15 7.04
CA ARG A 55 25.88 -48.02 7.18
C ARG A 55 25.83 -49.18 6.19
N ALA A 56 26.83 -49.26 5.29
CA ALA A 56 26.84 -50.21 4.14
C ALA A 56 25.53 -50.15 3.31
N GLU A 57 24.93 -48.96 3.23
CA GLU A 57 23.74 -48.65 2.42
C GLU A 57 24.12 -48.14 1.04
N PRO A 58 23.32 -48.39 -0.02
CA PRO A 58 23.55 -47.77 -1.31
C PRO A 58 23.44 -46.25 -1.20
N ILE A 59 24.33 -45.55 -1.94
CA ILE A 59 24.32 -44.06 -1.94
C ILE A 59 23.07 -43.56 -2.65
N ASP A 60 22.20 -42.88 -1.89
CA ASP A 60 21.04 -42.18 -2.43
C ASP A 60 21.49 -40.88 -3.09
N VAL A 61 21.32 -40.80 -4.41
CA VAL A 61 21.76 -39.67 -5.22
C VAL A 61 20.80 -38.47 -5.08
N PHE A 62 19.52 -38.70 -4.79
CA PHE A 62 18.51 -37.66 -4.72
C PHE A 62 18.84 -36.52 -3.73
N PRO A 63 19.25 -36.80 -2.48
CA PRO A 63 19.63 -35.75 -1.55
C PRO A 63 20.86 -34.95 -2.00
N LEU A 64 21.75 -35.57 -2.80
CA LEU A 64 22.96 -34.91 -3.28
C LEU A 64 22.68 -33.84 -4.35
N PHE A 65 21.51 -33.88 -5.03
CA PHE A 65 21.11 -32.84 -5.97
C PHE A 65 20.74 -31.53 -5.29
N ARG A 66 20.32 -31.56 -4.04
CA ARG A 66 19.87 -30.38 -3.31
C ARG A 66 20.88 -29.22 -3.27
N PRO A 67 22.14 -29.42 -2.83
CA PRO A 67 23.12 -28.33 -2.83
C PRO A 67 23.42 -27.81 -4.25
N PHE A 68 23.27 -28.67 -5.26
CA PHE A 68 23.46 -28.29 -6.65
C PHE A 68 22.37 -27.32 -7.13
N VAL A 69 21.12 -27.63 -6.85
CA VAL A 69 19.97 -26.78 -7.20
C VAL A 69 20.06 -25.44 -6.46
N LEU A 70 20.37 -25.47 -5.16
CA LEU A 70 20.53 -24.24 -4.37
C LEU A 70 21.70 -23.38 -4.90
N GLY A 71 22.81 -23.99 -5.29
CA GLY A 71 23.94 -23.31 -5.91
C GLY A 71 23.57 -22.62 -7.23
N LEU A 72 22.76 -23.28 -8.06
CA LEU A 72 22.25 -22.71 -9.30
C LEU A 72 21.30 -21.52 -9.01
N CYS A 73 20.42 -21.65 -8.02
CA CYS A 73 19.57 -20.55 -7.58
C CYS A 73 20.39 -19.35 -7.07
N ILE A 74 21.50 -19.56 -6.36
CA ILE A 74 22.38 -18.48 -5.90
C ILE A 74 23.11 -17.84 -7.10
N MET A 75 23.52 -18.66 -8.08
CA MET A 75 24.21 -18.14 -9.27
C MET A 75 23.34 -17.18 -10.08
N PHE A 76 22.07 -17.49 -10.23
CA PHE A 76 21.10 -16.71 -11.00
C PHE A 76 20.05 -16.03 -10.09
N PHE A 77 20.44 -15.67 -8.87
CA PHE A 77 19.51 -15.18 -7.84
C PHE A 77 18.65 -14.00 -8.30
N PRO A 78 19.20 -12.91 -8.87
CA PRO A 78 18.39 -11.77 -9.29
C PRO A 78 17.37 -12.12 -10.38
N THR A 79 17.80 -12.91 -11.37
CA THR A 79 16.98 -13.23 -12.55
C THR A 79 16.03 -14.39 -12.31
N MET A 80 16.50 -15.49 -11.71
CA MET A 80 15.68 -16.67 -11.48
C MET A 80 14.76 -16.52 -10.25
N VAL A 81 15.35 -16.17 -9.11
CA VAL A 81 14.57 -16.16 -7.85
C VAL A 81 13.72 -14.90 -7.76
N LEU A 82 14.34 -13.73 -7.79
CA LEU A 82 13.61 -12.45 -7.67
C LEU A 82 12.74 -12.22 -8.92
N GLY A 83 13.24 -12.48 -10.11
CA GLY A 83 12.49 -12.32 -11.36
C GLY A 83 11.23 -13.18 -11.39
N THR A 84 11.32 -14.45 -10.94
CA THR A 84 10.15 -15.34 -10.88
C THR A 84 9.14 -14.89 -9.83
N ILE A 85 9.60 -14.54 -8.61
CA ILE A 85 8.72 -14.08 -7.54
C ILE A 85 8.02 -12.78 -7.94
N ASN A 86 8.77 -11.80 -8.43
CA ASN A 86 8.22 -10.53 -8.88
C ASN A 86 7.29 -10.70 -10.09
N GLY A 87 7.62 -11.60 -11.01
CA GLY A 87 6.78 -11.91 -12.17
C GLY A 87 5.43 -12.49 -11.79
N ILE A 88 5.36 -13.29 -10.72
CA ILE A 88 4.10 -13.88 -10.21
C ILE A 88 3.32 -12.86 -9.36
N LEU A 89 4.00 -12.08 -8.52
CA LEU A 89 3.34 -11.17 -7.58
C LEU A 89 2.98 -9.81 -8.18
N SER A 90 3.72 -9.32 -9.20
CA SER A 90 3.45 -8.03 -9.84
C SER A 90 2.05 -7.94 -10.47
N PRO A 91 1.53 -8.96 -11.20
CA PRO A 91 0.16 -8.92 -11.69
C PRO A 91 -0.89 -8.81 -10.59
N VAL A 92 -0.66 -9.45 -9.44
CA VAL A 92 -1.56 -9.37 -8.28
C VAL A 92 -1.61 -7.94 -7.75
N CYS A 93 -0.46 -7.31 -7.53
CA CYS A 93 -0.40 -5.91 -7.09
C CYS A 93 -1.05 -4.96 -8.10
N LYS A 94 -0.79 -5.14 -9.40
CA LYS A 94 -1.40 -4.30 -10.44
C LYS A 94 -2.92 -4.47 -10.50
N ALA A 95 -3.41 -5.69 -10.38
CA ALA A 95 -4.85 -5.96 -10.37
C ALA A 95 -5.53 -5.30 -9.16
N THR A 96 -4.91 -5.38 -7.97
CA THR A 96 -5.45 -4.76 -6.76
C THR A 96 -5.44 -3.24 -6.86
N SER A 97 -4.34 -2.62 -7.29
CA SER A 97 -4.27 -1.16 -7.44
C SER A 97 -5.26 -0.63 -8.48
N SER A 98 -5.46 -1.33 -9.59
CA SER A 98 -6.46 -0.93 -10.60
C SER A 98 -7.90 -1.03 -10.09
N LEU A 99 -8.22 -2.04 -9.28
CA LEU A 99 -9.54 -2.18 -8.65
C LEU A 99 -9.80 -1.03 -7.66
N VAL A 100 -8.80 -0.68 -6.85
CA VAL A 100 -8.91 0.42 -5.89
C VAL A 100 -9.06 1.77 -6.60
N GLU A 101 -8.30 2.00 -7.67
CA GLU A 101 -8.39 3.23 -8.46
C GLU A 101 -9.79 3.39 -9.07
N GLN A 102 -10.36 2.33 -9.64
CA GLN A 102 -11.73 2.36 -10.18
C GLN A 102 -12.76 2.63 -9.09
N GLN A 103 -12.68 1.95 -7.96
CA GLN A 103 -13.62 2.14 -6.85
C GLN A 103 -13.50 3.52 -6.22
N THR A 104 -12.30 4.03 -6.05
CA THR A 104 -12.06 5.39 -5.52
C THR A 104 -12.64 6.45 -6.45
N PHE A 105 -12.50 6.26 -7.78
CA PHE A 105 -13.07 7.17 -8.77
C PHE A 105 -14.60 7.15 -8.75
N ASP A 106 -15.21 5.97 -8.68
CA ASP A 106 -16.67 5.80 -8.61
C ASP A 106 -17.23 6.38 -7.31
N MET A 107 -16.54 6.20 -6.18
CA MET A 107 -16.93 6.76 -4.89
C MET A 107 -16.83 8.28 -4.85
N ARG A 108 -15.79 8.88 -5.43
CA ARG A 108 -15.70 10.35 -5.56
C ARG A 108 -16.87 10.91 -6.37
N LYS A 109 -17.18 10.29 -7.49
CA LYS A 109 -18.35 10.67 -8.29
C LYS A 109 -19.66 10.53 -7.51
N TYR A 110 -19.81 9.45 -6.77
CA TYR A 110 -20.99 9.24 -5.93
C TYR A 110 -21.13 10.31 -4.85
N GLN A 111 -20.04 10.68 -4.18
CA GLN A 111 -20.04 11.75 -3.17
C GLN A 111 -20.36 13.12 -3.78
N GLU A 112 -19.75 13.46 -4.92
CA GLU A 112 -20.06 14.69 -5.65
C GLU A 112 -21.54 14.76 -6.07
N GLU A 113 -22.09 13.66 -6.57
CA GLU A 113 -23.49 13.55 -6.96
C GLU A 113 -24.42 13.66 -5.73
N LYS A 114 -24.09 13.02 -4.62
CA LYS A 114 -24.81 13.09 -3.36
C LYS A 114 -24.82 14.53 -2.81
N ASP A 115 -23.65 15.20 -2.78
CA ASP A 115 -23.54 16.59 -2.35
C ASP A 115 -24.34 17.54 -3.26
N ARG A 116 -24.33 17.28 -4.57
CA ARG A 116 -25.16 18.03 -5.54
C ARG A 116 -26.65 17.83 -5.28
N LEU A 117 -27.11 16.58 -5.13
CA LEU A 117 -28.51 16.26 -4.86
C LEU A 117 -28.96 16.84 -3.52
N LYS A 118 -28.14 16.79 -2.50
CA LYS A 118 -28.42 17.38 -1.19
C LYS A 118 -28.57 18.91 -1.29
N ARG A 119 -27.68 19.54 -2.04
CA ARG A 119 -27.76 20.99 -2.31
C ARG A 119 -29.01 21.35 -3.12
N GLU A 120 -29.37 20.57 -4.15
CA GLU A 120 -30.60 20.76 -4.92
C GLU A 120 -31.86 20.55 -4.07
N ALA A 121 -31.87 19.55 -3.20
CA ALA A 121 -32.97 19.31 -2.27
C ALA A 121 -33.17 20.47 -1.29
N MET A 122 -32.06 21.04 -0.77
CA MET A 122 -32.11 22.23 0.07
C MET A 122 -32.61 23.48 -0.66
N LEU A 123 -32.25 23.65 -1.95
CA LEU A 123 -32.75 24.75 -2.79
C LEU A 123 -34.24 24.65 -3.09
N ARG A 124 -34.80 23.43 -3.14
CA ARG A 124 -36.26 23.21 -3.35
C ARG A 124 -37.08 23.44 -2.09
N ASP A 125 -36.48 23.36 -0.92
CA ASP A 125 -37.15 23.62 0.36
C ASP A 125 -37.07 25.13 0.71
N PRO A 126 -38.19 25.88 0.65
CA PRO A 126 -38.16 27.32 0.94
C PRO A 126 -37.65 27.65 2.33
N ALA A 127 -37.77 26.69 3.28
CA ALA A 127 -37.30 26.87 4.65
C ALA A 127 -35.78 26.75 4.79
N LYS A 128 -35.09 26.10 3.82
CA LYS A 128 -33.67 25.82 3.88
C LYS A 128 -32.86 26.46 2.73
N ALA A 129 -33.54 26.93 1.68
CA ALA A 129 -32.90 27.50 0.50
C ALA A 129 -31.97 28.67 0.83
N PHE A 130 -32.31 29.48 1.83
CA PHE A 130 -31.51 30.61 2.29
C PHE A 130 -30.14 30.20 2.92
N LEU A 131 -29.99 28.94 3.35
CA LEU A 131 -28.74 28.43 3.89
C LEU A 131 -27.69 28.16 2.79
N VAL A 132 -28.13 27.84 1.58
CA VAL A 132 -27.31 27.31 0.49
C VAL A 132 -27.15 28.33 -0.66
N SER A 133 -28.11 29.26 -0.82
CA SER A 133 -28.10 30.27 -1.87
C SER A 133 -28.18 31.68 -1.29
N ASP A 134 -27.27 32.54 -1.75
CA ASP A 134 -27.28 33.96 -1.39
C ASP A 134 -28.50 34.68 -1.96
N GLU A 135 -28.91 34.32 -3.20
CA GLU A 135 -30.11 34.88 -3.83
C GLU A 135 -31.39 34.54 -3.07
N ALA A 136 -31.50 33.31 -2.57
CA ALA A 136 -32.64 32.90 -1.76
C ALA A 136 -32.63 33.58 -0.38
N TYR A 137 -31.45 33.86 0.17
CA TYR A 137 -31.27 34.61 1.41
C TYR A 137 -31.72 36.06 1.22
N ASP A 138 -31.23 36.75 0.18
CA ASP A 138 -31.56 38.15 -0.13
C ASP A 138 -33.05 38.32 -0.41
N LYS A 139 -33.66 37.40 -1.18
CA LYS A 139 -35.10 37.39 -1.45
C LYS A 139 -35.91 37.26 -0.18
N ARG A 140 -35.49 36.42 0.76
CA ARG A 140 -36.17 36.25 2.04
C ARG A 140 -35.98 37.45 2.95
N LEU A 141 -34.87 38.13 2.84
CA LEU A 141 -34.58 39.38 3.54
C LEU A 141 -35.50 40.52 3.04
N ASP A 142 -35.71 40.59 1.72
CA ASP A 142 -36.58 41.59 1.09
C ASP A 142 -38.08 41.38 1.43
N GLU A 143 -38.48 40.10 1.67
CA GLU A 143 -39.85 39.74 2.12
C GLU A 143 -40.12 40.12 3.55
N LEU A 144 -39.10 40.32 4.40
CA LEU A 144 -39.22 40.72 5.82
C LEU A 144 -39.30 42.25 5.90
N GLY A 145 -40.24 42.73 6.72
CA GLY A 145 -40.39 44.16 6.98
C GLY A 145 -39.40 44.69 8.03
N TRP A 146 -39.60 45.91 8.47
CA TRP A 146 -38.79 46.58 9.48
C TRP A 146 -39.43 46.53 10.90
N SER A 147 -40.20 45.52 11.24
CA SER A 147 -40.76 45.34 12.55
C SER A 147 -39.74 44.72 13.54
N LEU A 148 -39.96 44.91 14.85
CA LEU A 148 -39.08 44.30 15.87
C LEU A 148 -39.04 42.78 15.79
N GLY A 149 -40.12 42.11 15.35
CA GLY A 149 -40.19 40.68 15.15
C GLY A 149 -39.42 40.23 13.88
N ASP A 150 -39.42 41.05 12.85
CA ASP A 150 -38.65 40.78 11.60
C ASP A 150 -37.16 40.90 11.83
N MET A 151 -36.73 41.82 12.70
CA MET A 151 -35.33 41.98 13.08
C MET A 151 -34.77 40.76 13.84
N ASP A 152 -35.58 40.18 14.75
CA ASP A 152 -35.19 38.92 15.42
C ASP A 152 -35.07 37.76 14.44
N THR A 153 -35.98 37.67 13.47
CA THR A 153 -35.94 36.67 12.41
C THR A 153 -34.72 36.83 11.51
N MET A 154 -34.34 38.06 11.14
CA MET A 154 -33.14 38.35 10.36
C MET A 154 -31.87 37.93 11.09
N ILE A 155 -31.76 38.23 12.39
CA ILE A 155 -30.58 37.83 13.20
C ILE A 155 -30.47 36.31 13.28
N ASN A 156 -31.62 35.62 13.50
CA ASN A 156 -31.65 34.17 13.56
C ASN A 156 -31.26 33.54 12.20
N MET A 157 -31.78 34.05 11.08
CA MET A 157 -31.41 33.57 9.73
C MET A 157 -29.93 33.78 9.43
N TYR A 158 -29.37 34.92 9.75
CA TYR A 158 -27.98 35.20 9.62
C TYR A 158 -27.10 34.22 10.43
N GLY A 159 -27.48 34.03 11.70
CA GLY A 159 -26.84 33.07 12.61
C GLY A 159 -26.83 31.65 12.04
N GLN A 160 -28.01 31.17 11.61
CA GLN A 160 -28.14 29.83 11.01
C GLN A 160 -27.31 29.67 9.75
N LYS A 161 -27.31 30.66 8.85
CA LYS A 161 -26.49 30.65 7.63
C LYS A 161 -24.99 30.59 7.97
N LYS A 162 -24.53 31.41 8.92
CA LYS A 162 -23.12 31.41 9.35
C LYS A 162 -22.69 30.11 10.03
N ILE A 163 -23.56 29.50 10.83
CA ILE A 163 -23.31 28.20 11.45
C ILE A 163 -23.24 27.10 10.38
N TYR A 164 -24.13 27.15 9.38
CA TYR A 164 -24.12 26.20 8.27
C TYR A 164 -22.85 26.32 7.42
N GLU A 165 -22.49 27.54 7.00
CA GLU A 165 -21.24 27.82 6.27
C GLU A 165 -19.99 27.39 7.03
N LEU A 166 -19.95 27.63 8.34
CA LEU A 166 -18.85 27.20 9.20
C LEU A 166 -18.79 25.66 9.29
N GLY A 167 -19.94 25.01 9.44
CA GLY A 167 -20.03 23.57 9.47
C GLY A 167 -19.55 22.91 8.16
N GLU A 168 -19.90 23.50 7.00
CA GLU A 168 -19.42 23.06 5.71
C GLU A 168 -17.89 23.24 5.55
N LYS A 169 -17.36 24.38 5.98
CA LYS A 169 -15.91 24.65 5.95
C LYS A 169 -15.13 23.71 6.87
N ILE A 170 -15.65 23.47 8.08
CA ILE A 170 -15.02 22.54 9.03
C ILE A 170 -15.04 21.10 8.48
N ARG A 171 -16.15 20.65 7.90
CA ARG A 171 -16.24 19.33 7.26
C ARG A 171 -15.28 19.20 6.08
N GLY A 172 -15.22 20.22 5.22
CA GLY A 172 -14.28 20.25 4.11
C GLY A 172 -12.83 20.16 4.58
N TRP A 173 -12.44 20.99 5.55
CA TRP A 173 -11.11 20.98 6.13
C TRP A 173 -10.75 19.63 6.79
N PHE A 174 -11.72 19.04 7.52
CA PHE A 174 -11.50 17.75 8.17
C PHE A 174 -11.34 16.62 7.14
N ARG A 175 -12.10 16.64 6.03
CA ARG A 175 -11.96 15.70 4.91
C ARG A 175 -10.57 15.82 4.25
N GLU A 176 -10.12 17.05 3.94
CA GLU A 176 -8.78 17.30 3.39
C GLU A 176 -7.67 16.81 4.34
N LEU A 177 -7.84 17.01 5.64
CA LEU A 177 -6.89 16.55 6.65
C LEU A 177 -6.82 15.01 6.70
N LEU A 178 -7.97 14.33 6.68
CA LEU A 178 -8.02 12.86 6.65
C LEU A 178 -7.40 12.30 5.37
N GLU A 179 -7.67 12.91 4.23
CA GLU A 179 -7.06 12.51 2.95
C GLU A 179 -5.53 12.66 2.99
N LEU A 180 -5.02 13.76 3.54
CA LEU A 180 -3.59 13.98 3.74
C LEU A 180 -2.96 12.90 4.65
N PHE A 181 -3.61 12.57 5.77
CA PHE A 181 -3.12 11.52 6.67
C PHE A 181 -3.11 10.14 5.99
N PHE A 182 -4.14 9.85 5.21
CA PHE A 182 -4.22 8.59 4.48
C PHE A 182 -3.08 8.48 3.44
N GLN A 183 -2.85 9.53 2.66
CA GLN A 183 -1.76 9.57 1.67
C GLN A 183 -0.39 9.44 2.34
N ALA A 184 -0.17 10.11 3.46
CA ALA A 184 1.07 10.00 4.23
C ALA A 184 1.28 8.59 4.79
N ALA A 185 0.23 7.95 5.31
CA ALA A 185 0.30 6.57 5.82
C ALA A 185 0.59 5.56 4.70
N SER A 186 -0.06 5.70 3.55
CA SER A 186 0.18 4.86 2.37
C SER A 186 1.64 4.96 1.90
N LEU A 187 2.17 6.18 1.80
CA LEU A 187 3.58 6.39 1.44
C LEU A 187 4.54 5.79 2.46
N LEU A 188 4.24 5.91 3.75
CA LEU A 188 5.05 5.30 4.81
C LEU A 188 5.12 3.78 4.65
N ILE A 189 3.97 3.14 4.41
CA ILE A 189 3.89 1.69 4.20
C ILE A 189 4.69 1.27 2.96
N ASP A 190 4.58 2.01 1.85
CA ASP A 190 5.32 1.70 0.62
C ASP A 190 6.83 1.89 0.81
N THR A 191 7.24 2.91 1.54
CA THR A 191 8.66 3.15 1.90
C THR A 191 9.21 2.00 2.74
N LEU A 192 8.51 1.61 3.80
CA LEU A 192 8.93 0.49 4.66
C LEU A 192 8.97 -0.82 3.87
N ARG A 193 7.96 -1.09 3.06
CA ARG A 193 7.90 -2.26 2.18
C ARG A 193 9.12 -2.32 1.27
N THR A 194 9.39 -1.23 0.54
CA THR A 194 10.52 -1.15 -0.39
C THR A 194 11.84 -1.38 0.32
N PHE A 195 12.05 -0.75 1.47
CA PHE A 195 13.24 -0.95 2.28
C PHE A 195 13.42 -2.42 2.70
N PHE A 196 12.37 -3.06 3.22
CA PHE A 196 12.45 -4.47 3.63
C PHE A 196 12.66 -5.41 2.43
N LEU A 197 12.06 -5.13 1.28
CA LEU A 197 12.28 -5.92 0.06
C LEU A 197 13.72 -5.81 -0.43
N ILE A 198 14.33 -4.61 -0.40
CA ILE A 198 15.73 -4.40 -0.73
C ILE A 198 16.62 -5.24 0.20
N VAL A 199 16.43 -5.13 1.52
CA VAL A 199 17.23 -5.88 2.50
C VAL A 199 17.08 -7.38 2.30
N LEU A 200 15.87 -7.88 2.09
CA LEU A 200 15.60 -9.30 1.84
C LEU A 200 16.21 -9.76 0.51
N SER A 201 16.18 -8.92 -0.53
CA SER A 201 16.79 -9.24 -1.82
C SER A 201 18.32 -9.38 -1.70
N ILE A 202 18.97 -8.46 -1.00
CA ILE A 202 20.42 -8.48 -0.77
C ILE A 202 20.83 -9.69 0.09
N LEU A 203 20.08 -10.01 1.15
CA LEU A 203 20.35 -11.13 2.05
C LEU A 203 19.82 -12.48 1.54
N GLY A 204 19.05 -12.48 0.46
CA GLY A 204 18.49 -13.68 -0.13
C GLY A 204 19.53 -14.75 -0.45
N PRO A 205 20.59 -14.44 -1.22
CA PRO A 205 21.63 -15.42 -1.56
C PRO A 205 22.27 -16.08 -0.35
N VAL A 206 22.44 -15.33 0.74
CA VAL A 206 22.98 -15.85 2.02
C VAL A 206 22.00 -16.84 2.66
N SER A 207 20.70 -16.54 2.62
CA SER A 207 19.64 -17.44 3.13
C SER A 207 19.61 -18.76 2.36
N PHE A 208 19.82 -18.73 1.04
CA PHE A 208 19.93 -19.90 0.19
C PHE A 208 21.22 -20.69 0.48
N ALA A 209 22.34 -19.99 0.73
CA ALA A 209 23.61 -20.63 1.07
C ALA A 209 23.52 -21.37 2.41
N LEU A 210 22.90 -20.76 3.43
CA LEU A 210 22.65 -21.39 4.72
C LEU A 210 21.74 -22.62 4.60
N ALA A 211 20.75 -22.57 3.71
CA ALA A 211 19.83 -23.68 3.51
C ALA A 211 20.49 -24.94 2.92
N VAL A 212 21.73 -24.84 2.45
CA VAL A 212 22.52 -26.03 2.03
C VAL A 212 22.85 -26.92 3.21
N TYR A 213 23.10 -26.34 4.40
CA TYR A 213 23.46 -27.06 5.60
C TYR A 213 22.28 -27.80 6.20
N ASP A 214 22.50 -29.02 6.69
CA ASP A 214 21.48 -29.77 7.44
C ASP A 214 21.12 -29.03 8.73
N GLY A 215 19.83 -28.91 9.00
CA GLY A 215 19.28 -28.16 10.13
C GLY A 215 18.87 -26.71 9.79
N PHE A 216 19.41 -26.09 8.75
CA PHE A 216 19.05 -24.72 8.34
C PHE A 216 18.09 -24.66 7.15
N GLN A 217 17.46 -25.78 6.82
CA GLN A 217 16.55 -25.91 5.66
C GLN A 217 15.35 -24.99 5.75
N SER A 218 14.85 -24.71 6.96
CA SER A 218 13.72 -23.80 7.21
C SER A 218 14.04 -22.35 6.92
N THR A 219 15.34 -21.97 6.81
CA THR A 219 15.76 -20.60 6.48
C THR A 219 15.22 -20.16 5.12
N LEU A 220 15.24 -21.06 4.13
CA LEU A 220 14.72 -20.79 2.81
C LEU A 220 13.21 -20.52 2.82
N THR A 221 12.45 -21.40 3.44
CA THR A 221 10.99 -21.26 3.52
C THR A 221 10.58 -20.02 4.32
N THR A 222 11.31 -19.73 5.39
CA THR A 222 11.08 -18.53 6.20
C THR A 222 11.40 -17.26 5.41
N TRP A 223 12.51 -17.24 4.67
CA TRP A 223 12.87 -16.12 3.83
C TRP A 223 11.80 -15.88 2.74
N LEU A 224 11.41 -16.94 2.03
CA LEU A 224 10.40 -16.87 0.97
C LEU A 224 9.05 -16.37 1.51
N SER A 225 8.60 -16.91 2.64
CA SER A 225 7.36 -16.46 3.28
C SER A 225 7.41 -14.98 3.65
N ARG A 226 8.53 -14.51 4.24
CA ARG A 226 8.70 -13.09 4.60
C ARG A 226 8.71 -12.20 3.37
N TYR A 227 9.40 -12.61 2.31
CA TYR A 227 9.46 -11.85 1.07
C TYR A 227 8.06 -11.68 0.46
N ILE A 228 7.29 -12.77 0.34
CA ILE A 228 5.92 -12.74 -0.19
C ILE A 228 5.00 -11.91 0.69
N CYS A 229 5.05 -12.09 2.03
CA CYS A 229 4.22 -11.31 2.95
C CYS A 229 4.47 -9.81 2.83
N ILE A 230 5.73 -9.38 2.78
CA ILE A 230 6.08 -7.96 2.65
C ILE A 230 5.71 -7.43 1.26
N TYR A 231 5.88 -8.25 0.22
CA TYR A 231 5.47 -7.86 -1.12
C TYR A 231 3.97 -7.56 -1.21
N LEU A 232 3.15 -8.31 -0.49
CA LEU A 232 1.69 -8.15 -0.44
C LEU A 232 1.21 -7.02 0.48
N TRP A 233 2.09 -6.30 1.18
CA TRP A 233 1.67 -5.16 2.00
C TRP A 233 1.00 -4.06 1.18
N LEU A 234 1.46 -3.81 -0.05
CA LEU A 234 0.86 -2.81 -0.94
C LEU A 234 -0.61 -3.15 -1.28
N PRO A 235 -0.93 -4.35 -1.81
CA PRO A 235 -2.32 -4.75 -2.02
C PRO A 235 -3.19 -4.64 -0.77
N VAL A 236 -2.66 -4.99 0.39
CA VAL A 236 -3.40 -4.90 1.66
C VAL A 236 -3.67 -3.45 2.03
N SER A 237 -2.66 -2.56 1.91
CA SER A 237 -2.83 -1.12 2.15
C SER A 237 -3.88 -0.51 1.23
N ASP A 238 -3.84 -0.87 -0.06
CA ASP A 238 -4.79 -0.41 -1.07
C ASP A 238 -6.23 -0.84 -0.72
N LEU A 239 -6.43 -2.10 -0.34
CA LEU A 239 -7.73 -2.62 0.09
C LEU A 239 -8.26 -1.92 1.36
N PHE A 240 -7.40 -1.63 2.34
CA PHE A 240 -7.79 -0.86 3.52
C PHE A 240 -8.26 0.54 3.16
N GLY A 241 -7.58 1.20 2.23
CA GLY A 241 -8.01 2.50 1.69
C GLY A 241 -9.42 2.43 1.10
N CYS A 242 -9.69 1.42 0.29
CA CYS A 242 -11.01 1.19 -0.29
C CYS A 242 -12.08 0.96 0.78
N LEU A 243 -11.81 0.14 1.80
CA LEU A 243 -12.75 -0.14 2.90
C LEU A 243 -13.09 1.10 3.73
N LEU A 244 -12.11 1.96 4.02
CA LEU A 244 -12.34 3.21 4.73
C LEU A 244 -13.26 4.15 3.92
N TYR A 245 -13.04 4.28 2.62
CA TYR A 245 -13.89 5.07 1.74
C TYR A 245 -15.33 4.54 1.64
N THR A 246 -15.50 3.21 1.65
CA THR A 246 -16.84 2.60 1.60
C THR A 246 -17.60 2.70 2.92
N SER A 247 -16.90 2.63 4.06
CA SER A 247 -17.51 2.80 5.39
C SER A 247 -18.04 4.21 5.60
N ASP A 248 -17.28 5.22 5.19
CA ASP A 248 -17.69 6.65 5.32
C ASP A 248 -18.94 6.95 4.46
N ALA A 249 -19.14 6.22 3.37
CA ALA A 249 -20.32 6.33 2.52
C ALA A 249 -21.58 5.61 3.07
N ALA A 250 -21.40 4.65 3.98
CA ALA A 250 -22.49 3.86 4.55
C ALA A 250 -23.07 4.48 5.83
N ASP A 251 -22.30 5.30 6.54
CA ASP A 251 -22.70 5.94 7.82
C ASP A 251 -23.44 7.29 7.66
N ASP A 252 -23.62 7.79 6.42
CA ASP A 252 -24.36 9.02 6.07
C ASP A 252 -25.71 8.71 5.39
#